data_06453a581c0ea02af67f840870edf68d
#
_entry.id   06453a581c0ea02af67f840870edf68d
#
_cell.length_a   1.000
_cell.length_b   1.000
_cell.length_c   1.000
_cell.angle_alpha   90.00
_cell.angle_beta   90.00
_cell.angle_gamma   90.00
#
_symmetry.space_group_name_H-M   'P 1'
#
loop_
_entity.id
_entity.type
_entity.pdbx_description
1 polymer ?
#
loop_
_entity_poly.entity_id
_entity_poly.type
_entity_poly.pdbx_seq_one_letter_code
_entity_poly.pdbx_strand_id
1 'polypeptide(L)'
;MRRLFITTAAAAPFFAGGVANAHPKLVSASPAANTAVATPEKISLQFSEKLVPAFSKADLTMAAMPGMAAMKIPSSVAVGADGRTLTITPKQRLPRGRYSVDWQVVSSDTHKITGSYNFTVK
;
A
#
# COMPACT_ATOMS: atom_id res chain seq x y z
N MET A 1 -69.65 0.49 -10.95
CA MET A 1 -68.61 1.06 -10.06
C MET A 1 -67.37 0.23 -10.18
N ARG A 2 -66.36 0.80 -10.80
CA ARG A 2 -65.09 0.15 -10.92
C ARG A 2 -64.22 0.60 -9.79
N ARG A 3 -63.83 -0.30 -8.92
CA ARG A 3 -62.83 -0.02 -7.90
C ARG A 3 -61.45 -0.30 -8.48
N LEU A 4 -60.73 0.75 -8.66
CA LEU A 4 -59.31 0.64 -8.99
C LEU A 4 -58.57 0.23 -7.73
N PHE A 5 -57.98 -0.94 -7.73
CA PHE A 5 -57.01 -1.33 -6.74
C PHE A 5 -55.63 -0.87 -7.23
N ILE A 6 -55.15 0.20 -6.65
CA ILE A 6 -53.77 0.62 -6.84
C ILE A 6 -52.97 -0.26 -5.93
N THR A 7 -52.34 -1.29 -6.47
CA THR A 7 -51.29 -2.02 -5.78
C THR A 7 -50.03 -1.16 -5.80
N THR A 8 -49.82 -0.48 -4.73
CA THR A 8 -48.54 0.19 -4.52
C THR A 8 -47.48 -0.89 -4.26
N ALA A 9 -46.72 -1.23 -5.28
CA ALA A 9 -45.55 -2.05 -5.09
C ALA A 9 -44.55 -1.20 -4.34
N ALA A 10 -44.38 -1.43 -3.04
CA ALA A 10 -43.31 -0.87 -2.27
C ALA A 10 -42.02 -1.52 -2.74
N ALA A 11 -41.27 -0.80 -3.55
CA ALA A 11 -39.91 -1.19 -3.86
C ALA A 11 -39.11 -1.01 -2.57
N ALA A 12 -38.83 -2.08 -1.87
CA ALA A 12 -37.88 -2.06 -0.77
C ALA A 12 -36.53 -1.67 -1.34
N PRO A 13 -35.85 -0.62 -0.81
CA PRO A 13 -34.52 -0.31 -1.24
C PRO A 13 -33.61 -1.49 -0.87
N PHE A 14 -33.08 -2.11 -1.87
CA PHE A 14 -32.02 -3.09 -1.68
C PHE A 14 -30.77 -2.33 -1.27
N PHE A 15 -30.54 -2.20 0.03
CA PHE A 15 -29.21 -1.92 0.53
C PHE A 15 -28.44 -3.22 0.40
N ALA A 16 -27.77 -3.40 -0.72
CA ALA A 16 -26.64 -4.28 -0.76
C ALA A 16 -25.65 -3.66 0.22
N GLY A 17 -25.68 -4.10 1.47
CA GLY A 17 -24.65 -3.78 2.42
C GLY A 17 -23.35 -4.25 1.84
N GLY A 18 -22.62 -3.37 1.13
CA GLY A 18 -21.26 -3.63 0.77
C GLY A 18 -20.54 -3.89 2.08
N VAL A 19 -20.03 -5.11 2.27
CA VAL A 19 -19.07 -5.39 3.33
C VAL A 19 -18.00 -4.35 3.14
N ALA A 20 -17.87 -3.43 4.10
CA ALA A 20 -16.76 -2.50 4.11
C ALA A 20 -15.50 -3.33 4.06
N ASN A 21 -14.85 -3.34 2.90
CA ASN A 21 -13.59 -4.04 2.72
C ASN A 21 -12.53 -3.29 3.54
N ALA A 22 -12.33 -3.77 4.77
CA ALA A 22 -11.31 -3.26 5.68
C ALA A 22 -9.90 -3.74 5.30
N HIS A 23 -9.69 -4.19 4.06
CA HIS A 23 -8.36 -4.53 3.57
C HIS A 23 -7.57 -3.25 3.33
N PRO A 24 -6.37 -3.10 3.93
CA PRO A 24 -5.51 -1.97 3.66
C PRO A 24 -5.11 -1.97 2.19
N LYS A 25 -5.32 -0.84 1.52
CA LYS A 25 -4.91 -0.64 0.14
C LYS A 25 -3.83 0.41 0.09
N LEU A 26 -2.84 0.22 -0.77
CA LEU A 26 -1.88 1.27 -1.06
C LEU A 26 -2.58 2.39 -1.81
N VAL A 27 -2.68 3.56 -1.18
CA VAL A 27 -3.32 4.74 -1.75
C VAL A 27 -2.33 5.58 -2.54
N SER A 28 -1.12 5.73 -2.01
CA SER A 28 -0.04 6.48 -2.66
C SER A 28 1.31 5.97 -2.21
N ALA A 29 2.31 6.19 -3.05
CA ALA A 29 3.70 5.85 -2.76
C ALA A 29 4.61 6.97 -3.27
N SER A 30 5.67 7.24 -2.54
CA SER A 30 6.74 8.16 -2.94
C SER A 30 8.10 7.49 -2.67
N PRO A 31 8.91 7.20 -3.68
CA PRO A 31 8.66 7.35 -5.12
C PRO A 31 7.47 6.54 -5.60
N ALA A 32 6.77 7.05 -6.63
CA ALA A 32 5.65 6.35 -7.24
C ALA A 32 6.12 5.14 -8.07
N ALA A 33 5.23 4.18 -8.25
CA ALA A 33 5.52 2.99 -9.04
C ALA A 33 5.95 3.33 -10.47
N ASN A 34 6.95 2.62 -10.96
CA ASN A 34 7.47 2.73 -12.34
C ASN A 34 7.99 4.12 -12.71
N THR A 35 8.42 4.91 -11.74
CA THR A 35 9.03 6.22 -11.97
C THR A 35 10.53 6.17 -11.84
N ALA A 36 11.21 7.11 -12.51
CA ALA A 36 12.63 7.36 -12.34
C ALA A 36 12.81 8.68 -11.59
N VAL A 37 13.50 8.63 -10.46
CA VAL A 37 13.64 9.77 -9.54
C VAL A 37 15.09 9.99 -9.15
N ALA A 38 15.39 11.20 -8.68
CA ALA A 38 16.64 11.44 -7.97
C ALA A 38 16.66 10.61 -6.68
N THR A 39 17.84 10.37 -6.12
CA THR A 39 18.00 9.54 -4.92
C THR A 39 17.06 9.99 -3.81
N PRO A 40 16.07 9.17 -3.41
CA PRO A 40 15.20 9.51 -2.28
C PRO A 40 15.90 9.23 -0.96
N GLU A 41 15.64 10.06 0.03
CA GLU A 41 16.11 9.83 1.39
C GLU A 41 15.27 8.82 2.14
N LYS A 42 14.00 8.73 1.76
CA LYS A 42 13.04 7.81 2.35
C LYS A 42 11.99 7.40 1.32
N ILE A 43 11.35 6.28 1.58
CA ILE A 43 10.23 5.78 0.80
C ILE A 43 9.01 5.79 1.69
N SER A 44 7.92 6.38 1.22
CA SER A 44 6.66 6.49 1.96
C SER A 44 5.56 5.74 1.25
N LEU A 45 4.87 4.86 1.98
CA LEU A 45 3.73 4.11 1.50
C LEU A 45 2.53 4.49 2.34
N GLN A 46 1.52 5.10 1.71
CA GLN A 46 0.29 5.49 2.38
C GLN A 46 -0.81 4.48 2.11
N PHE A 47 -1.42 3.97 3.17
CA PHE A 47 -2.48 2.97 3.09
C PHE A 47 -3.83 3.57 3.48
N SER A 48 -4.90 2.92 3.04
CA SER A 48 -6.29 3.35 3.29
C SER A 48 -6.73 3.10 4.72
N GLU A 49 -6.07 2.19 5.45
CA GLU A 49 -6.44 1.76 6.79
C GLU A 49 -5.30 1.97 7.77
N LYS A 50 -5.64 2.06 9.07
CA LYS A 50 -4.64 2.10 10.12
C LYS A 50 -3.91 0.77 10.20
N LEU A 51 -2.61 0.83 10.32
CA LEU A 51 -1.71 -0.31 10.37
C LEU A 51 -1.34 -0.66 11.80
N VAL A 52 -1.10 -1.95 12.04
CA VAL A 52 -0.50 -2.45 13.28
C VAL A 52 1.02 -2.40 13.13
N PRO A 53 1.72 -1.49 13.84
CA PRO A 53 3.15 -1.29 13.62
C PRO A 53 3.99 -2.55 13.83
N ALA A 54 3.66 -3.35 14.83
CA ALA A 54 4.41 -4.56 15.17
C ALA A 54 4.39 -5.63 14.07
N PHE A 55 3.39 -5.61 13.19
CA PHE A 55 3.19 -6.61 12.14
C PHE A 55 3.30 -6.06 10.73
N SER A 56 3.61 -4.78 10.60
CA SER A 56 3.75 -4.11 9.30
C SER A 56 5.22 -3.90 8.99
N LYS A 57 5.66 -4.42 7.84
CA LYS A 57 7.07 -4.41 7.42
C LYS A 57 7.19 -4.20 5.93
N ALA A 58 8.37 -3.82 5.52
CA ALA A 58 8.72 -3.69 4.12
C ALA A 58 10.20 -3.97 3.91
N ASP A 59 10.52 -4.43 2.72
CA ASP A 59 11.88 -4.67 2.27
C ASP A 59 12.17 -3.86 1.02
N LEU A 60 13.37 -3.29 0.97
CA LEU A 60 13.88 -2.59 -0.19
C LEU A 60 15.02 -3.43 -0.79
N THR A 61 14.89 -3.75 -2.08
CA THR A 61 15.86 -4.57 -2.79
C THR A 61 16.34 -3.85 -4.03
N MET A 62 17.65 -3.77 -4.21
CA MET A 62 18.26 -3.33 -5.45
C MET A 62 18.27 -4.48 -6.43
N ALA A 63 17.74 -4.26 -7.64
CA ALA A 63 17.69 -5.30 -8.67
C ALA A 63 19.09 -5.70 -9.13
N ALA A 64 19.22 -6.94 -9.58
CA ALA A 64 20.45 -7.42 -10.18
C ALA A 64 20.82 -6.58 -11.40
N MET A 65 22.12 -6.36 -11.56
CA MET A 65 22.73 -5.69 -12.71
C MET A 65 23.84 -6.57 -13.28
N PRO A 66 24.30 -6.31 -14.51
CA PRO A 66 25.46 -7.05 -15.04
C PRO A 66 26.64 -7.02 -14.08
N GLY A 67 27.09 -8.19 -13.65
CA GLY A 67 28.16 -8.32 -12.66
C GLY A 67 27.78 -8.17 -11.20
N MET A 68 26.49 -7.88 -10.88
CA MET A 68 26.00 -7.75 -9.53
C MET A 68 24.68 -8.48 -9.34
N ALA A 69 24.63 -9.32 -8.30
CA ALA A 69 23.39 -9.96 -7.88
C ALA A 69 22.44 -8.98 -7.22
N ALA A 70 21.15 -9.30 -7.19
CA ALA A 70 20.18 -8.55 -6.41
C ALA A 70 20.60 -8.44 -4.94
N MET A 71 20.38 -7.28 -4.33
CA MET A 71 20.88 -6.99 -2.99
C MET A 71 19.79 -6.33 -2.15
N LYS A 72 19.53 -6.91 -0.98
CA LYS A 72 18.64 -6.27 0.01
C LYS A 72 19.35 -5.05 0.61
N ILE A 73 18.63 -3.94 0.67
CA ILE A 73 19.15 -2.69 1.21
C ILE A 73 18.73 -2.58 2.68
N PRO A 74 19.69 -2.52 3.61
CA PRO A 74 19.37 -2.30 5.02
C PRO A 74 18.60 -1.01 5.20
N SER A 75 17.45 -1.08 5.87
CA SER A 75 16.54 0.05 6.06
C SER A 75 15.86 -0.03 7.41
N SER A 76 15.47 1.14 7.92
CA SER A 76 14.57 1.24 9.06
C SER A 76 13.15 1.40 8.55
N VAL A 77 12.19 0.73 9.19
CA VAL A 77 10.78 0.78 8.81
C VAL A 77 9.96 1.20 10.02
N ALA A 78 9.08 2.18 9.82
CA ALA A 78 8.23 2.69 10.89
C ALA A 78 6.87 3.11 10.36
N VAL A 79 5.83 2.98 11.20
CA VAL A 79 4.51 3.53 10.93
C VAL A 79 4.46 4.95 11.46
N GLY A 80 4.01 5.90 10.64
CA GLY A 80 3.93 7.30 10.99
C GLY A 80 2.85 7.61 12.02
N ALA A 81 2.80 8.87 12.46
CA ALA A 81 1.86 9.35 13.48
C ALA A 81 0.39 9.21 13.04
N ASP A 82 0.12 9.25 11.74
CA ASP A 82 -1.23 9.04 11.20
C ASP A 82 -1.71 7.58 11.29
N GLY A 83 -0.82 6.65 11.61
CA GLY A 83 -1.11 5.23 11.66
C GLY A 83 -1.28 4.56 10.31
N ARG A 84 -1.17 5.30 9.20
CA ARG A 84 -1.48 4.82 7.84
C ARG A 84 -0.29 4.87 6.88
N THR A 85 0.78 5.53 7.27
CA THR A 85 1.97 5.68 6.45
C THR A 85 3.07 4.77 6.95
N LEU A 86 3.55 3.90 6.08
CA LEU A 86 4.73 3.09 6.33
C LEU A 86 5.92 3.78 5.68
N THR A 87 6.92 4.14 6.47
CA THR A 87 8.11 4.83 6.00
C THR A 87 9.30 3.90 6.05
N ILE A 88 9.99 3.78 4.93
CA ILE A 88 11.21 2.99 4.79
C ILE A 88 12.37 3.98 4.64
N THR A 89 13.30 3.96 5.57
CA THR A 89 14.47 4.83 5.54
C THR A 89 15.72 3.98 5.30
N PRO A 90 16.31 4.02 4.09
CA PRO A 90 17.55 3.32 3.84
C PRO A 90 18.66 3.82 4.78
N LYS A 91 19.47 2.90 5.27
CA LYS A 91 20.57 3.24 6.19
C LYS A 91 21.76 3.88 5.48
N GLN A 92 21.75 3.90 4.16
CA GLN A 92 22.77 4.52 3.33
C GLN A 92 22.13 5.10 2.08
N ARG A 93 22.86 6.01 1.41
CA ARG A 93 22.42 6.60 0.16
C ARG A 93 22.21 5.52 -0.90
N LEU A 94 21.08 5.56 -1.60
CA LEU A 94 20.78 4.62 -2.68
C LEU A 94 21.57 4.97 -3.94
N PRO A 95 22.39 4.05 -4.46
CA PRO A 95 23.03 4.25 -5.76
C PRO A 95 22.02 4.20 -6.90
N ARG A 96 22.44 4.65 -8.07
CA ARG A 96 21.64 4.56 -9.30
C ARG A 96 21.30 3.10 -9.60
N GLY A 97 20.07 2.85 -10.00
CA GLY A 97 19.63 1.52 -10.33
C GLY A 97 18.13 1.35 -10.15
N ARG A 98 17.68 0.13 -10.37
CA ARG A 98 16.29 -0.26 -10.19
C ARG A 98 16.10 -0.87 -8.80
N TYR A 99 15.02 -0.50 -8.14
CA TYR A 99 14.68 -0.99 -6.81
C TYR A 99 13.29 -1.59 -6.80
N SER A 100 13.09 -2.59 -5.97
CA SER A 100 11.76 -3.10 -5.64
C SER A 100 11.46 -2.86 -4.17
N VAL A 101 10.22 -2.50 -3.89
CA VAL A 101 9.68 -2.33 -2.54
C VAL A 101 8.64 -3.41 -2.35
N ASP A 102 8.87 -4.27 -1.38
CA ASP A 102 7.94 -5.34 -1.00
C ASP A 102 7.42 -5.05 0.39
N TRP A 103 6.10 -5.08 0.56
CA TRP A 103 5.51 -4.81 1.87
C TRP A 103 4.58 -5.92 2.30
N GLN A 104 4.49 -6.05 3.62
CA GLN A 104 3.49 -6.84 4.31
C GLN A 104 2.93 -5.99 5.43
N VAL A 105 1.66 -5.62 5.32
CA VAL A 105 1.01 -4.79 6.31
C VAL A 105 -0.19 -5.53 6.90
N VAL A 106 -0.47 -5.22 8.16
CA VAL A 106 -1.62 -5.74 8.87
C VAL A 106 -2.42 -4.54 9.34
N SER A 107 -3.70 -4.50 8.97
CA SER A 107 -4.60 -3.46 9.44
C SER A 107 -5.08 -3.73 10.87
N SER A 108 -5.62 -2.68 11.53
CA SER A 108 -6.08 -2.79 12.92
C SER A 108 -7.21 -3.79 13.11
N ASP A 109 -7.89 -4.21 12.05
CA ASP A 109 -8.90 -5.28 12.07
C ASP A 109 -8.31 -6.66 11.75
N THR A 110 -6.98 -6.80 11.78
CA THR A 110 -6.21 -8.05 11.60
C THR A 110 -6.13 -8.60 10.18
N HIS A 111 -6.50 -7.85 9.15
CA HIS A 111 -6.30 -8.25 7.77
C HIS A 111 -4.85 -8.00 7.32
N LYS A 112 -4.24 -9.03 6.74
CA LYS A 112 -2.88 -8.99 6.22
C LYS A 112 -2.90 -8.84 4.71
N ILE A 113 -2.13 -7.87 4.20
CA ILE A 113 -1.97 -7.64 2.76
C ILE A 113 -0.49 -7.52 2.42
N THR A 114 -0.12 -8.12 1.31
CA THR A 114 1.22 -8.00 0.73
C THR A 114 1.13 -7.34 -0.64
N GLY A 115 2.19 -6.68 -1.03
CA GLY A 115 2.30 -6.08 -2.35
C GLY A 115 3.73 -5.69 -2.65
N SER A 116 3.96 -5.26 -3.89
CA SER A 116 5.26 -4.77 -4.32
C SER A 116 5.13 -3.80 -5.48
N TYR A 117 6.14 -2.96 -5.65
CA TYR A 117 6.30 -2.11 -6.82
C TYR A 117 7.77 -1.81 -7.07
N ASN A 118 8.06 -1.26 -8.24
CA ASN A 118 9.43 -0.91 -8.64
C ASN A 118 9.54 0.58 -8.90
N PHE A 119 10.71 1.14 -8.63
CA PHE A 119 11.12 2.47 -9.06
C PHE A 119 12.58 2.46 -9.46
N THR A 120 13.02 3.52 -10.11
CA THR A 120 14.40 3.67 -10.58
C THR A 120 15.01 4.92 -9.98
N VAL A 121 16.25 4.82 -9.52
CA VAL A 121 17.09 5.96 -9.14
C VAL A 121 17.98 6.30 -10.33
N LYS A 122 17.85 7.53 -10.81
CA LYS A 122 18.62 8.05 -11.96
C LYS A 122 19.79 8.92 -11.54
#